data_d125720c0ecb4c7a286a58bc609dfadf
#
_entry.id   d125720c0ecb4c7a286a58bc609dfadf
#
_cell.length_a   1.000
_cell.length_b   1.000
_cell.length_c   1.000
_cell.angle_alpha   90.00
_cell.angle_beta   90.00
_cell.angle_gamma   90.00
#
_symmetry.space_group_name_H-M   'P 1'
#
loop_
_entity.id
_entity.type
_entity.pdbx_description
1 polymer ?
#
loop_
_entity_poly.entity_id
_entity_poly.type
_entity_poly.pdbx_seq_one_letter_code
_entity_poly.pdbx_strand_id
1 'polypeptide(L)'
;MKQDFTGVPAVVDLAAMRSAVARSGGDHTQVNPFVPVDLVIDHSVQVDRFGSDDAYAANLEWEYRRDRERYALLNWAQQAFKDFRVFPPGMGICHQVNLEHLGRVVIAREGWVFPDTLVGTDSHTPMINGLAILGWGVSSPPDPGHLSI
;
A
#
# COMPACT_ATOMS: atom_id res chain seq x y z
N MET A 1 -0.42 -4.31 6.67
CA MET A 1 -0.81 -3.04 6.01
C MET A 1 0.33 -2.51 5.16
N LYS A 2 0.04 -1.79 4.07
CA LYS A 2 1.07 -1.21 3.17
C LYS A 2 0.68 0.22 2.78
N GLN A 3 1.67 1.10 2.79
CA GLN A 3 1.60 2.42 2.18
C GLN A 3 1.65 2.31 0.65
N ASP A 4 1.09 3.27 -0.07
CA ASP A 4 1.01 3.26 -1.53
C ASP A 4 2.38 3.25 -2.24
N PHE A 5 3.37 4.01 -1.77
CA PHE A 5 4.72 4.01 -2.34
C PHE A 5 5.43 2.65 -2.30
N THR A 6 5.10 1.80 -1.33
CA THR A 6 5.62 0.42 -1.25
C THR A 6 4.64 -0.61 -1.79
N GLY A 7 3.35 -0.35 -1.64
CA GLY A 7 2.29 -1.29 -2.00
C GLY A 7 2.04 -1.37 -3.49
N VAL A 8 2.04 -0.25 -4.21
CA VAL A 8 1.83 -0.24 -5.67
C VAL A 8 2.95 -0.98 -6.41
N PRO A 9 4.25 -0.73 -6.15
CA PRO A 9 5.32 -1.54 -6.74
C PRO A 9 5.19 -3.04 -6.43
N ALA A 10 4.83 -3.41 -5.21
CA ALA A 10 4.61 -4.82 -4.87
C ALA A 10 3.46 -5.46 -5.66
N VAL A 11 2.41 -4.71 -5.98
CA VAL A 11 1.32 -5.18 -6.87
C VAL A 11 1.82 -5.39 -8.29
N VAL A 12 2.67 -4.50 -8.80
CA VAL A 12 3.30 -4.64 -10.13
C VAL A 12 4.14 -5.91 -10.19
N ASP A 13 4.94 -6.18 -9.17
CA ASP A 13 5.76 -7.39 -9.08
C ASP A 13 4.89 -8.66 -9.06
N LEU A 14 3.84 -8.69 -8.24
CA LEU A 14 2.89 -9.81 -8.20
C LEU A 14 2.19 -10.02 -9.55
N ALA A 15 1.82 -8.95 -10.25
CA ALA A 15 1.24 -9.02 -11.59
C ALA A 15 2.24 -9.59 -12.61
N ALA A 16 3.51 -9.16 -12.53
CA ALA A 16 4.58 -9.68 -13.38
C ALA A 16 4.84 -11.17 -13.12
N MET A 17 4.84 -11.59 -11.85
CA MET A 17 4.95 -13.01 -11.47
C MET A 17 3.80 -13.84 -12.05
N ARG A 18 2.55 -13.37 -11.95
CA ARG A 18 1.41 -14.04 -12.59
C ARG A 18 1.59 -14.19 -14.09
N SER A 19 2.03 -13.14 -14.75
CA SER A 19 2.32 -13.15 -16.19
C SER A 19 3.43 -14.14 -16.56
N ALA A 20 4.47 -14.25 -15.74
CA ALA A 20 5.54 -15.21 -15.95
C ALA A 20 5.06 -16.66 -15.81
N VAL A 21 4.30 -16.96 -14.75
CA VAL A 21 3.71 -18.28 -14.52
C VAL A 21 2.77 -18.68 -15.68
N ALA A 22 1.91 -17.75 -16.12
CA ALA A 22 1.01 -18.00 -17.26
C ALA A 22 1.78 -18.32 -18.56
N ARG A 23 2.86 -17.55 -18.84
CA ARG A 23 3.73 -17.82 -20.02
C ARG A 23 4.42 -19.18 -19.95
N SER A 24 4.68 -19.68 -18.75
CA SER A 24 5.28 -21.02 -18.54
C SER A 24 4.24 -22.14 -18.58
N GLY A 25 2.95 -21.84 -18.84
CA GLY A 25 1.87 -22.82 -18.83
C GLY A 25 1.38 -23.24 -17.44
N GLY A 26 1.81 -22.55 -16.39
CA GLY A 26 1.39 -22.80 -15.01
C GLY A 26 0.11 -22.06 -14.63
N ASP A 27 -0.45 -22.42 -13.47
CA ASP A 27 -1.64 -21.76 -12.91
C ASP A 27 -1.25 -20.46 -12.22
N HIS A 28 -1.47 -19.34 -12.90
CA HIS A 28 -1.16 -18.01 -12.40
C HIS A 28 -1.98 -17.60 -11.17
N THR A 29 -3.11 -18.27 -10.90
CA THR A 29 -3.94 -17.98 -9.73
C THR A 29 -3.29 -18.42 -8.43
N GLN A 30 -2.24 -19.23 -8.47
CA GLN A 30 -1.42 -19.60 -7.31
C GLN A 30 -0.57 -18.45 -6.78
N VAL A 31 -0.29 -17.45 -7.61
CA VAL A 31 0.46 -16.26 -7.18
C VAL A 31 -0.47 -15.32 -6.42
N ASN A 32 -0.32 -15.27 -5.11
CA ASN A 32 -1.08 -14.42 -4.19
C ASN A 32 -0.16 -13.92 -3.06
N PRO A 33 -0.50 -12.81 -2.39
CA PRO A 33 0.13 -12.46 -1.13
C PRO A 33 -0.03 -13.59 -0.09
N PHE A 34 1.01 -13.90 0.65
CA PHE A 34 0.96 -14.91 1.72
C PHE A 34 0.13 -14.46 2.92
N VAL A 35 0.08 -13.17 3.18
CA VAL A 35 -0.66 -12.57 4.29
C VAL A 35 -1.70 -11.59 3.75
N PRO A 36 -2.79 -11.32 4.50
CA PRO A 36 -3.75 -10.30 4.10
C PRO A 36 -3.07 -8.93 3.89
N VAL A 37 -3.45 -8.24 2.85
CA VAL A 37 -2.88 -6.93 2.49
C VAL A 37 -3.96 -5.87 2.48
N ASP A 38 -3.75 -4.85 3.29
CA ASP A 38 -4.47 -3.58 3.24
C ASP A 38 -3.52 -2.52 2.68
N LEU A 39 -3.79 -2.05 1.46
CA LEU A 39 -3.01 -1.00 0.80
C LEU A 39 -3.77 0.31 0.94
N VAL A 40 -3.13 1.32 1.53
CA VAL A 40 -3.71 2.64 1.76
C VAL A 40 -3.10 3.65 0.82
N ILE A 41 -3.94 4.38 0.08
CA ILE A 41 -3.51 5.44 -0.84
C ILE A 41 -3.58 6.76 -0.08
N ASP A 42 -2.42 7.28 0.30
CA ASP A 42 -2.35 8.49 1.11
C ASP A 42 -1.11 9.37 0.83
N HIS A 43 0.09 8.80 0.82
CA HIS A 43 1.34 9.55 0.74
C HIS A 43 1.64 10.12 -0.65
N SER A 44 1.11 9.51 -1.70
CA SER A 44 1.28 9.97 -3.08
C SER A 44 0.26 11.04 -3.49
N VAL A 45 -0.76 11.26 -2.67
CA VAL A 45 -1.85 12.20 -3.00
C VAL A 45 -1.35 13.64 -2.90
N GLN A 46 -1.55 14.42 -3.95
CA GLN A 46 -1.17 15.83 -4.02
C GLN A 46 -2.33 16.74 -3.68
N VAL A 47 -2.04 17.82 -2.97
CA VAL A 47 -3.01 18.88 -2.67
C VAL A 47 -2.82 20.00 -3.68
N ASP A 48 -3.67 20.03 -4.69
CA ASP A 48 -3.65 21.06 -5.74
C ASP A 48 -4.55 22.25 -5.39
N ARG A 49 -5.59 22.03 -4.58
CA ARG A 49 -6.55 23.03 -4.14
C ARG A 49 -6.71 22.99 -2.63
N PHE A 50 -6.79 24.16 -2.00
CA PHE A 50 -6.92 24.30 -0.55
C PHE A 50 -7.76 25.52 -0.19
N GLY A 51 -8.20 25.61 1.08
CA GLY A 51 -8.88 26.79 1.63
C GLY A 51 -10.27 27.06 1.06
N SER A 52 -10.93 26.08 0.45
CA SER A 52 -12.30 26.20 -0.07
C SER A 52 -13.10 24.92 0.20
N ASP A 53 -14.42 25.04 0.28
CA ASP A 53 -15.32 23.91 0.63
C ASP A 53 -15.27 22.78 -0.40
N ASP A 54 -14.94 23.08 -1.64
CA ASP A 54 -14.84 22.12 -2.73
C ASP A 54 -13.42 21.55 -2.92
N ALA A 55 -12.43 21.99 -2.12
CA ALA A 55 -11.05 21.58 -2.26
C ALA A 55 -10.88 20.05 -2.18
N TYR A 56 -11.54 19.40 -1.24
CA TYR A 56 -11.48 17.94 -1.08
C TYR A 56 -11.96 17.20 -2.33
N ALA A 57 -13.13 17.55 -2.84
CA ALA A 57 -13.68 16.91 -4.02
C ALA A 57 -12.81 17.14 -5.28
N ALA A 58 -12.31 18.38 -5.46
CA ALA A 58 -11.44 18.73 -6.57
C ALA A 58 -10.11 17.94 -6.53
N ASN A 59 -9.48 17.83 -5.37
CA ASN A 59 -8.23 17.07 -5.22
C ASN A 59 -8.43 15.58 -5.53
N LEU A 60 -9.53 14.98 -5.08
CA LEU A 60 -9.84 13.58 -5.40
C LEU A 60 -10.06 13.37 -6.91
N GLU A 61 -10.81 14.26 -7.56
CA GLU A 61 -11.04 14.18 -9.01
C GLU A 61 -9.71 14.25 -9.77
N TRP A 62 -8.82 15.18 -9.40
CA TRP A 62 -7.52 15.33 -10.04
C TRP A 62 -6.60 14.16 -9.78
N GLU A 63 -6.62 13.60 -8.57
CA GLU A 63 -5.88 12.39 -8.22
C GLU A 63 -6.28 11.22 -9.12
N TYR A 64 -7.57 10.90 -9.22
CA TYR A 64 -8.06 9.82 -10.09
C TYR A 64 -7.79 10.07 -11.57
N ARG A 65 -7.83 11.30 -12.02
CA ARG A 65 -7.56 11.67 -13.41
C ARG A 65 -6.07 11.53 -13.75
N ARG A 66 -5.21 11.98 -12.85
CA ARG A 66 -3.75 11.96 -12.99
C ARG A 66 -3.21 10.54 -12.98
N ASP A 67 -3.70 9.72 -12.08
CA ASP A 67 -3.18 8.38 -11.78
C ASP A 67 -4.13 7.26 -12.24
N ARG A 68 -4.86 7.48 -13.31
CA ARG A 68 -5.88 6.56 -13.83
C ARG A 68 -5.37 5.13 -14.03
N GLU A 69 -4.17 4.95 -14.56
CA GLU A 69 -3.58 3.64 -14.81
C GLU A 69 -3.27 2.91 -13.50
N ARG A 70 -2.77 3.62 -12.50
CA ARG A 70 -2.53 3.09 -11.17
C ARG A 70 -3.84 2.57 -10.54
N TYR A 71 -4.90 3.35 -10.60
CA TYR A 71 -6.19 2.93 -10.05
C TYR A 71 -6.82 1.77 -10.82
N ALA A 72 -6.62 1.69 -12.12
CA ALA A 72 -7.04 0.54 -12.91
C ALA A 72 -6.30 -0.74 -12.49
N LEU A 73 -4.98 -0.67 -12.27
CA LEU A 73 -4.17 -1.77 -11.75
C LEU A 73 -4.65 -2.21 -10.36
N LEU A 74 -4.88 -1.26 -9.45
CA LEU A 74 -5.31 -1.55 -8.08
C LEU A 74 -6.71 -2.16 -8.03
N ASN A 75 -7.63 -1.69 -8.87
CA ASN A 75 -8.97 -2.27 -8.98
C ASN A 75 -8.90 -3.73 -9.50
N TRP A 76 -8.05 -3.98 -10.50
CA TRP A 76 -7.77 -5.34 -10.94
C TRP A 76 -7.18 -6.20 -9.81
N ALA A 77 -6.24 -5.67 -9.06
CA ALA A 77 -5.57 -6.40 -7.98
C ALA A 77 -6.54 -6.88 -6.89
N GLN A 78 -7.51 -6.04 -6.50
CA GLN A 78 -8.55 -6.41 -5.53
C GLN A 78 -9.42 -7.58 -6.00
N GLN A 79 -9.61 -7.73 -7.31
CA GLN A 79 -10.39 -8.82 -7.90
C GLN A 79 -9.53 -10.07 -8.14
N ALA A 80 -8.25 -9.87 -8.45
CA ALA A 80 -7.33 -10.93 -8.84
C ALA A 80 -6.68 -11.64 -7.65
N PHE A 81 -6.35 -10.90 -6.58
CA PHE A 81 -5.66 -11.45 -5.41
C PHE A 81 -6.62 -11.75 -4.27
N LYS A 82 -6.34 -12.83 -3.54
CA LYS A 82 -7.06 -13.17 -2.31
C LYS A 82 -6.62 -12.26 -1.18
N ASP A 83 -7.57 -11.86 -0.33
CA ASP A 83 -7.32 -11.06 0.88
C ASP A 83 -6.51 -9.78 0.61
N PHE A 84 -6.80 -9.12 -0.50
CA PHE A 84 -6.19 -7.86 -0.90
C PHE A 84 -7.25 -6.76 -0.98
N ARG A 85 -7.07 -5.70 -0.20
CA ARG A 85 -7.98 -4.55 -0.16
C ARG A 85 -7.21 -3.27 -0.43
N VAL A 86 -7.85 -2.33 -1.09
CA VAL A 86 -7.32 -0.98 -1.32
C VAL A 86 -8.22 0.03 -0.64
N PHE A 87 -7.62 0.88 0.17
CA PHE A 87 -8.26 2.03 0.78
C PHE A 87 -7.98 3.24 -0.10
N PRO A 88 -9.01 3.85 -0.68
CA PRO A 88 -8.85 4.92 -1.66
C PRO A 88 -8.31 6.21 -1.04
N PRO A 89 -7.84 7.18 -1.85
CA PRO A 89 -7.39 8.47 -1.37
C PRO A 89 -8.50 9.21 -0.61
N GLY A 90 -8.11 9.99 0.39
CA GLY A 90 -9.03 10.74 1.25
C GLY A 90 -9.53 9.97 2.47
N MET A 91 -9.13 8.72 2.67
CA MET A 91 -9.48 7.91 3.85
C MET A 91 -8.53 8.11 5.04
N GLY A 92 -7.54 8.97 4.89
CA GLY A 92 -6.54 9.26 5.92
C GLY A 92 -5.23 8.49 5.76
N ILE A 93 -4.19 8.97 6.44
CA ILE A 93 -2.82 8.44 6.38
C ILE A 93 -2.75 7.05 7.04
N CYS A 94 -2.05 6.11 6.39
CA CYS A 94 -2.04 4.71 6.80
C CYS A 94 -1.47 4.50 8.22
N HIS A 95 -0.38 5.16 8.58
CA HIS A 95 0.29 4.96 9.87
C HIS A 95 -0.09 5.99 10.94
N GLN A 96 -1.08 6.83 10.72
CA GLN A 96 -1.60 7.81 11.69
C GLN A 96 -3.09 7.61 11.95
N VAL A 97 -3.93 7.70 10.93
CA VAL A 97 -5.39 7.66 11.08
C VAL A 97 -5.93 6.23 10.90
N ASN A 98 -5.38 5.49 9.93
CA ASN A 98 -5.89 4.14 9.63
C ASN A 98 -5.31 3.04 10.51
N LEU A 99 -4.27 3.29 11.31
CA LEU A 99 -3.67 2.30 12.19
C LEU A 99 -4.69 1.68 13.15
N GLU A 100 -5.44 2.52 13.83
CA GLU A 100 -6.42 2.09 14.85
C GLU A 100 -7.60 1.33 14.23
N HIS A 101 -7.87 1.55 12.95
CA HIS A 101 -8.96 0.89 12.22
C HIS A 101 -8.53 -0.39 11.52
N LEU A 102 -7.29 -0.47 11.04
CA LEU A 102 -6.80 -1.54 10.19
C LEU A 102 -5.77 -2.44 10.88
N GLY A 103 -4.98 -1.88 11.78
CA GLY A 103 -3.92 -2.58 12.48
C GLY A 103 -4.46 -3.68 13.39
N ARG A 104 -3.86 -4.87 13.29
CA ARG A 104 -4.14 -6.00 14.18
C ARG A 104 -2.83 -6.37 14.84
N VAL A 105 -2.77 -6.37 16.15
CA VAL A 105 -1.54 -6.74 16.87
C VAL A 105 -1.12 -8.16 16.49
N VAL A 106 -2.10 -9.06 16.41
CA VAL A 106 -1.88 -10.48 16.10
C VAL A 106 -2.92 -10.94 15.08
N ILE A 107 -2.46 -11.67 14.08
CA ILE A 107 -3.31 -12.31 13.08
C ILE A 107 -3.28 -13.82 13.31
N ALA A 108 -4.47 -14.42 13.43
CA ALA A 108 -4.65 -15.88 13.46
C ALA A 108 -5.29 -16.33 12.14
N ARG A 109 -4.60 -17.23 11.41
CA ARG A 109 -5.07 -17.71 10.11
C ARG A 109 -4.56 -19.13 9.85
N GLU A 110 -5.44 -20.01 9.43
CA GLU A 110 -5.10 -21.38 8.98
C GLU A 110 -4.23 -22.15 10.01
N GLY A 111 -4.49 -21.96 11.30
CA GLY A 111 -3.72 -22.59 12.38
C GLY A 111 -2.40 -21.89 12.73
N TRP A 112 -2.04 -20.83 12.04
CA TRP A 112 -0.87 -20.00 12.33
C TRP A 112 -1.25 -18.74 13.09
N VAL A 113 -0.36 -18.31 13.96
CA VAL A 113 -0.46 -17.04 14.68
C VAL A 113 0.81 -16.25 14.39
N PHE A 114 0.66 -15.03 13.89
CA PHE A 114 1.78 -14.17 13.52
C PHE A 114 1.46 -12.69 13.80
N PRO A 115 2.48 -11.85 14.03
CA PRO A 115 2.28 -10.43 14.25
C PRO A 115 1.83 -9.73 12.95
N ASP A 116 1.03 -8.69 13.09
CA ASP A 116 0.76 -7.77 11.98
C ASP A 116 1.96 -6.86 11.73
N THR A 117 2.07 -6.35 10.53
CA THR A 117 3.16 -5.48 10.09
C THR A 117 2.66 -4.36 9.18
N LEU A 118 3.39 -3.26 9.18
CA LEU A 118 3.23 -2.15 8.23
C LEU A 118 4.52 -1.96 7.44
N VAL A 119 4.40 -1.74 6.13
CA VAL A 119 5.54 -1.38 5.25
C VAL A 119 5.28 -0.01 4.65
N GLY A 120 6.21 0.90 4.83
CA GLY A 120 6.16 2.28 4.32
C GLY A 120 7.54 2.82 3.99
N THR A 121 7.60 4.01 3.40
CA THR A 121 8.86 4.65 2.94
C THR A 121 9.32 5.82 3.81
N ASP A 122 8.44 6.35 4.66
CA ASP A 122 8.75 7.55 5.43
C ASP A 122 9.21 7.25 6.87
N SER A 123 9.73 8.28 7.53
CA SER A 123 10.23 8.19 8.92
C SER A 123 9.13 7.95 9.96
N HIS A 124 7.86 8.15 9.61
CA HIS A 124 6.72 7.95 10.50
C HIS A 124 6.21 6.50 10.48
N THR A 125 6.67 5.68 9.54
CA THR A 125 6.27 4.26 9.45
C THR A 125 6.43 3.52 10.79
N PRO A 126 7.50 3.71 11.58
CA PRO A 126 7.64 3.06 12.89
C PRO A 126 6.67 3.55 13.98
N MET A 127 5.87 4.58 13.77
CA MET A 127 4.87 5.03 14.76
C MET A 127 3.87 3.94 15.11
N ILE A 128 3.62 3.00 14.20
CA ILE A 128 2.77 1.83 14.45
C ILE A 128 3.30 0.94 15.58
N ASN A 129 4.56 1.06 15.95
CA ASN A 129 5.14 0.32 17.07
C ASN A 129 4.44 0.65 18.40
N GLY A 130 3.79 1.83 18.50
CA GLY A 130 2.93 2.18 19.64
C GLY A 130 1.72 1.24 19.83
N LEU A 131 1.31 0.54 18.78
CA LEU A 131 0.28 -0.51 18.82
C LEU A 131 0.88 -1.93 18.87
N ALA A 132 2.16 -2.07 19.17
CA ALA A 132 2.89 -3.34 19.14
C ALA A 132 2.87 -4.04 17.76
N ILE A 133 2.80 -3.25 16.68
CA ILE A 133 2.87 -3.72 15.29
C ILE A 133 4.23 -3.32 14.73
N LEU A 134 4.90 -4.23 14.03
CA LEU A 134 6.21 -3.94 13.44
C LEU A 134 6.08 -3.06 12.19
N GLY A 135 6.61 -1.83 12.26
CA GLY A 135 6.75 -0.93 11.12
C GLY A 135 8.08 -1.16 10.40
N TRP A 136 8.01 -1.45 9.10
CA TRP A 136 9.17 -1.54 8.21
C TRP A 136 9.32 -0.26 7.40
N GLY A 137 10.33 0.55 7.72
CA GLY A 137 10.72 1.68 6.89
C GLY A 137 11.61 1.19 5.74
N VAL A 138 11.14 1.30 4.51
CA VAL A 138 11.96 1.06 3.32
C VAL A 138 12.43 2.41 2.81
N SER A 139 13.68 2.77 3.10
CA SER A 139 14.27 3.98 2.52
C SER A 139 14.68 3.72 1.08
N SER A 140 14.50 4.71 0.21
CA SER A 140 15.23 4.74 -1.06
C SER A 140 16.73 4.72 -0.74
N PRO A 141 17.57 4.03 -1.51
CA PRO A 141 19.01 4.13 -1.33
C PRO A 141 19.39 5.62 -1.34
N PRO A 142 20.31 6.04 -0.47
CA PRO A 142 20.77 7.44 -0.48
C PRO A 142 21.24 7.77 -1.88
N ASP A 143 20.82 8.93 -2.38
CA ASP A 143 21.32 9.49 -3.63
C ASP A 143 22.86 9.46 -3.56
N PRO A 144 23.56 8.79 -4.51
CA PRO A 144 25.01 8.70 -4.48
C PRO A 144 25.73 10.07 -4.49
N GLY A 145 24.98 11.18 -4.69
CA GLY A 145 25.48 12.55 -4.56
C GLY A 145 25.48 13.14 -3.16
N HIS A 146 24.88 12.50 -2.16
CA HIS A 146 24.83 12.97 -0.76
C HIS A 146 25.57 12.05 0.22
N LEU A 147 26.81 11.70 -0.10
CA LEU A 147 27.77 11.33 0.95
C LEU A 147 28.39 12.63 1.49
N SER A 148 27.71 13.31 2.38
CA SER A 148 28.36 14.29 3.25
C SER A 148 29.06 13.53 4.38
N ILE A 149 30.38 13.58 4.31
CA ILE A 149 31.33 13.18 5.33
C ILE A 149 31.11 14.01 6.58
#